data_54216be076a8e46dc4e23da27f863ed5
#
_entry.id   54216be076a8e46dc4e23da27f863ed5
#
_cell.length_a   1.000
_cell.length_b   1.000
_cell.length_c   1.000
_cell.angle_alpha   90.00
_cell.angle_beta   90.00
_cell.angle_gamma   90.00
#
_symmetry.space_group_name_H-M   'P 1'
#
loop_
_entity.id
_entity.type
_entity.pdbx_description
1 polymer ?
#
loop_
_entity_poly.entity_id
_entity_poly.type
_entity_poly.pdbx_seq_one_letter_code
_entity_poly.pdbx_strand_id
1 'polypeptide(L)'
;MTNTNASAKDSRQIILDVKGLKKYFPIKKGFFKTTVGHTKAVDGVDLFIREGETLGLVGESGCGKTTTGRSILRLIEPTAGSIKFRDRSGEMLDMIELPKDELKAVRREMQVIFQDPFSSLNPRMSIERLIAEPLVVHEIGDRESRHNRVVELLEAVGMSGQVASRYPHEFSGGQRQRIGIARALALSPRLIICDEPVSALDVSVQAQVLNIMQELQEQMGLTYLFIAHDLSVVEHISDRVGVMYLGRIVELTHSEELYQNPRHPYTEALLSAIPYADPDMVQAEILLEGNVPDPSNAPPGCHFHPRCRYAIPECSEEIPQLVPTRENPEHFVACHRHEDLSLTPVQPPERLLQQATS
;
A
#
# COMPACT_ATOMS: atom_id res chain seq x y z
N MET A 1 -0.98 32.71 18.85
CA MET A 1 -0.38 31.68 19.72
C MET A 1 0.35 30.72 18.81
N THR A 2 1.65 30.73 18.87
CA THR A 2 2.56 30.02 17.97
C THR A 2 2.44 28.53 18.16
N ASN A 3 1.93 27.84 17.15
CA ASN A 3 1.83 26.37 17.13
C ASN A 3 3.23 25.80 16.82
N THR A 4 4.03 25.55 17.84
CA THR A 4 5.26 24.80 17.78
C THR A 4 4.94 23.31 17.93
N ASN A 5 4.38 22.68 16.91
CA ASN A 5 4.48 21.24 16.73
C ASN A 5 5.67 20.95 15.81
N ALA A 6 6.88 21.14 16.34
CA ALA A 6 8.07 20.50 15.81
C ALA A 6 7.84 18.98 15.95
N SER A 7 7.91 18.24 14.84
CA SER A 7 7.69 16.80 14.75
C SER A 7 8.46 16.08 15.86
N ALA A 8 7.76 15.60 16.87
CA ALA A 8 8.31 14.61 17.79
C ALA A 8 8.67 13.40 16.91
N LYS A 9 9.96 13.07 16.86
CA LYS A 9 10.47 11.91 16.11
C LYS A 9 9.63 10.71 16.49
N ASP A 10 8.90 10.13 15.53
CA ASP A 10 8.01 9.01 15.78
C ASP A 10 8.81 7.86 16.40
N SER A 11 8.55 7.57 17.68
CA SER A 11 9.30 6.61 18.48
C SER A 11 8.84 5.15 18.28
N ARG A 12 7.80 4.92 17.46
CA ARG A 12 7.29 3.58 17.18
C ARG A 12 8.39 2.72 16.53
N GLN A 13 8.45 1.44 16.90
CA GLN A 13 9.44 0.52 16.35
C GLN A 13 9.14 0.18 14.89
N ILE A 14 10.20 -0.02 14.10
CA ILE A 14 10.06 -0.51 12.72
C ILE A 14 9.69 -1.99 12.78
N ILE A 15 8.52 -2.34 12.20
CA ILE A 15 8.04 -3.71 12.04
C ILE A 15 8.48 -4.33 10.70
N LEU A 16 8.56 -3.51 9.64
CA LEU A 16 9.01 -3.92 8.31
C LEU A 16 10.07 -2.96 7.79
N ASP A 17 11.21 -3.47 7.33
CA ASP A 17 12.27 -2.70 6.65
C ASP A 17 12.64 -3.40 5.34
N VAL A 18 12.45 -2.69 4.24
CA VAL A 18 12.68 -3.15 2.87
C VAL A 18 13.78 -2.32 2.24
N LYS A 19 14.84 -2.95 1.75
CA LYS A 19 15.99 -2.28 1.15
C LYS A 19 16.34 -2.86 -0.21
N GLY A 20 16.44 -1.99 -1.21
CA GLY A 20 16.87 -2.33 -2.55
C GLY A 20 16.03 -3.44 -3.20
N LEU A 21 14.73 -3.54 -2.86
CA LEU A 21 13.87 -4.61 -3.34
C LEU A 21 13.74 -4.56 -4.86
N LYS A 22 14.03 -5.70 -5.52
CA LYS A 22 13.90 -5.85 -6.97
C LYS A 22 13.05 -7.07 -7.31
N LYS A 23 12.18 -6.90 -8.29
CA LYS A 23 11.49 -7.99 -8.95
C LYS A 23 11.46 -7.80 -10.44
N TYR A 24 12.17 -8.69 -11.14
CA TYR A 24 12.30 -8.72 -12.60
C TYR A 24 11.65 -9.97 -13.15
N PHE A 25 10.74 -9.80 -14.11
CA PHE A 25 10.11 -10.90 -14.80
C PHE A 25 10.79 -11.13 -16.15
N PRO A 26 11.26 -12.36 -16.46
CA PRO A 26 11.93 -12.64 -17.71
C PRO A 26 10.94 -12.60 -18.90
N ILE A 27 11.31 -11.87 -19.96
CA ILE A 27 10.59 -11.84 -21.22
C ILE A 27 11.15 -12.97 -22.08
N LYS A 28 10.31 -13.98 -22.34
CA LYS A 28 10.69 -15.16 -23.13
C LYS A 28 10.14 -15.06 -24.54
N LYS A 29 10.99 -15.24 -25.58
CA LYS A 29 10.60 -15.26 -26.99
C LYS A 29 11.01 -16.57 -27.68
N GLY A 30 10.30 -16.90 -28.76
CA GLY A 30 10.57 -18.05 -29.61
C GLY A 30 10.15 -19.41 -29.04
N PHE A 31 10.23 -20.44 -29.86
CA PHE A 31 9.85 -21.82 -29.54
C PHE A 31 10.62 -22.37 -28.32
N PHE A 32 11.89 -22.02 -28.19
CA PHE A 32 12.77 -22.42 -27.08
C PHE A 32 12.67 -21.57 -25.85
N LYS A 33 11.68 -20.61 -25.77
CA LYS A 33 11.45 -19.71 -24.60
C LYS A 33 12.75 -19.03 -24.12
N THR A 34 13.62 -18.59 -25.02
CA THR A 34 14.86 -17.88 -24.68
C THR A 34 14.53 -16.51 -24.03
N THR A 35 15.21 -16.21 -22.91
CA THR A 35 15.06 -14.92 -22.24
C THR A 35 15.75 -13.83 -23.08
N VAL A 36 14.97 -12.85 -23.55
CA VAL A 36 15.43 -11.73 -24.40
C VAL A 36 15.47 -10.40 -23.66
N GLY A 37 14.98 -10.34 -22.43
CA GLY A 37 14.96 -9.16 -21.60
C GLY A 37 14.20 -9.42 -20.30
N HIS A 38 13.99 -8.36 -19.52
CA HIS A 38 13.27 -8.41 -18.25
C HIS A 38 12.31 -7.23 -18.10
N THR A 39 11.11 -7.49 -17.63
CA THR A 39 10.22 -6.43 -17.13
C THR A 39 10.60 -6.13 -15.69
N LYS A 40 11.06 -4.91 -15.41
CA LYS A 40 11.49 -4.46 -14.09
C LYS A 40 10.28 -3.92 -13.31
N ALA A 41 9.47 -4.83 -12.80
CA ALA A 41 8.22 -4.45 -12.09
C ALA A 41 8.48 -3.75 -10.74
N VAL A 42 9.58 -4.11 -10.06
CA VAL A 42 10.11 -3.44 -8.86
C VAL A 42 11.61 -3.30 -9.06
N ASP A 43 12.15 -2.08 -8.94
CA ASP A 43 13.54 -1.77 -9.30
C ASP A 43 14.24 -0.90 -8.25
N GLY A 44 14.54 -1.50 -7.09
CA GLY A 44 15.27 -0.82 -6.01
C GLY A 44 14.32 -0.02 -5.10
N VAL A 45 13.26 -0.65 -4.61
CA VAL A 45 12.35 -0.04 -3.64
C VAL A 45 12.95 -0.10 -2.24
N ASP A 46 13.00 1.07 -1.61
CA ASP A 46 13.32 1.27 -0.19
C ASP A 46 12.10 1.83 0.52
N LEU A 47 11.63 1.14 1.56
CA LEU A 47 10.58 1.60 2.45
C LEU A 47 10.69 0.95 3.83
N PHE A 48 10.10 1.58 4.81
CA PHE A 48 9.92 0.97 6.14
C PHE A 48 8.53 1.31 6.68
N ILE A 49 8.02 0.44 7.55
CA ILE A 49 6.72 0.62 8.22
C ILE A 49 6.95 0.48 9.72
N ARG A 50 6.37 1.39 10.49
CA ARG A 50 6.38 1.36 11.96
C ARG A 50 5.20 0.56 12.49
N GLU A 51 5.31 0.02 13.67
CA GLU A 51 4.24 -0.74 14.32
C GLU A 51 3.02 0.15 14.59
N GLY A 52 1.83 -0.32 14.23
CA GLY A 52 0.59 0.46 14.33
C GLY A 52 0.42 1.56 13.27
N GLU A 53 1.32 1.65 12.28
CA GLU A 53 1.28 2.63 11.19
C GLU A 53 0.48 2.09 10.00
N THR A 54 -0.19 3.00 9.28
CA THR A 54 -0.64 2.76 7.90
C THR A 54 0.29 3.47 6.93
N LEU A 55 1.08 2.70 6.16
CA LEU A 55 1.83 3.22 5.03
C LEU A 55 1.01 3.06 3.74
N GLY A 56 0.57 4.17 3.15
CA GLY A 56 -0.04 4.19 1.83
C GLY A 56 1.01 4.00 0.73
N LEU A 57 0.70 3.24 -0.32
CA LEU A 57 1.52 3.10 -1.50
C LEU A 57 0.68 3.42 -2.74
N VAL A 58 0.96 4.54 -3.40
CA VAL A 58 0.17 5.08 -4.51
C VAL A 58 0.97 5.19 -5.80
N GLY A 59 0.28 5.37 -6.93
CA GLY A 59 0.85 5.60 -8.24
C GLY A 59 -0.04 5.02 -9.35
N GLU A 60 0.29 5.32 -10.61
CA GLU A 60 -0.46 4.86 -11.78
C GLU A 60 -0.56 3.32 -11.84
N SER A 61 -1.59 2.82 -12.55
CA SER A 61 -1.76 1.37 -12.76
C SER A 61 -0.53 0.79 -13.46
N GLY A 62 -0.08 -0.38 -12.98
CA GLY A 62 1.11 -1.06 -13.55
C GLY A 62 2.46 -0.53 -13.05
N CYS A 63 2.53 0.48 -12.16
CA CYS A 63 3.81 0.99 -11.64
C CYS A 63 4.55 0.04 -10.68
N GLY A 64 3.94 -1.09 -10.28
CA GLY A 64 4.60 -2.13 -9.48
C GLY A 64 4.10 -2.32 -8.05
N LYS A 65 3.09 -1.58 -7.57
CA LYS A 65 2.56 -1.61 -6.18
C LYS A 65 2.18 -3.02 -5.70
N THR A 66 1.28 -3.68 -6.42
CA THR A 66 0.86 -5.06 -6.14
C THR A 66 2.03 -6.04 -6.12
N THR A 67 2.98 -5.87 -7.07
CA THR A 67 4.19 -6.71 -7.13
C THR A 67 5.06 -6.47 -5.91
N THR A 68 5.20 -5.23 -5.43
CA THR A 68 5.93 -4.88 -4.21
C THR A 68 5.31 -5.57 -2.99
N GLY A 69 4.00 -5.44 -2.78
CA GLY A 69 3.30 -6.08 -1.66
C GLY A 69 3.45 -7.61 -1.69
N ARG A 70 3.24 -8.23 -2.85
CA ARG A 70 3.38 -9.70 -3.01
C ARG A 70 4.82 -10.18 -2.84
N SER A 71 5.81 -9.36 -3.20
CA SER A 71 7.22 -9.68 -2.98
C SER A 71 7.59 -9.59 -1.51
N ILE A 72 7.05 -8.61 -0.76
CA ILE A 72 7.25 -8.49 0.69
C ILE A 72 6.76 -9.74 1.42
N LEU A 73 5.61 -10.29 1.04
CA LEU A 73 5.09 -11.55 1.58
C LEU A 73 5.78 -12.80 1.03
N ARG A 74 6.72 -12.65 0.08
CA ARG A 74 7.31 -13.76 -0.71
C ARG A 74 6.25 -14.66 -1.36
N LEU A 75 5.08 -14.11 -1.73
CA LEU A 75 4.14 -14.76 -2.63
C LEU A 75 4.71 -14.80 -4.05
N ILE A 76 5.56 -13.82 -4.34
CA ILE A 76 6.40 -13.74 -5.55
C ILE A 76 7.84 -13.61 -5.05
N GLU A 77 8.72 -14.54 -5.43
CA GLU A 77 10.12 -14.50 -5.01
C GLU A 77 10.81 -13.24 -5.56
N PRO A 78 11.42 -12.41 -4.70
CA PRO A 78 12.23 -11.27 -5.12
C PRO A 78 13.40 -11.71 -6.01
N THR A 79 13.86 -10.78 -6.85
CA THR A 79 15.09 -11.00 -7.65
C THR A 79 16.33 -10.59 -6.85
N ALA A 80 16.21 -9.54 -6.03
CA ALA A 80 17.27 -9.04 -5.15
C ALA A 80 16.67 -8.11 -4.09
N GLY A 81 17.48 -7.70 -3.14
CA GLY A 81 17.14 -6.80 -2.04
C GLY A 81 17.10 -7.52 -0.70
N SER A 82 16.61 -6.86 0.34
CA SER A 82 16.41 -7.40 1.69
C SER A 82 15.01 -7.01 2.17
N ILE A 83 14.34 -7.92 2.86
CA ILE A 83 13.03 -7.71 3.49
C ILE A 83 13.15 -8.20 4.93
N LYS A 84 13.21 -7.26 5.88
CA LYS A 84 13.32 -7.59 7.29
C LYS A 84 12.01 -7.33 8.00
N PHE A 85 11.51 -8.34 8.67
CA PHE A 85 10.28 -8.28 9.47
C PHE A 85 10.59 -8.53 10.95
N ARG A 86 10.03 -7.71 11.83
CA ARG A 86 10.16 -7.87 13.29
C ARG A 86 9.07 -8.81 13.79
N ASP A 87 9.47 -9.98 14.23
CA ASP A 87 8.56 -10.96 14.80
C ASP A 87 8.08 -10.58 16.22
N ARG A 88 7.19 -11.40 16.81
CA ARG A 88 6.68 -11.18 18.17
C ARG A 88 7.73 -11.30 19.26
N SER A 89 8.86 -11.94 19.00
CA SER A 89 10.00 -11.98 19.93
C SER A 89 10.81 -10.67 19.95
N GLY A 90 10.58 -9.80 18.96
CA GLY A 90 11.31 -8.55 18.73
C GLY A 90 12.53 -8.72 17.83
N GLU A 91 12.77 -9.92 17.29
CA GLU A 91 13.86 -10.20 16.37
C GLU A 91 13.53 -9.72 14.94
N MET A 92 14.54 -9.15 14.24
CA MET A 92 14.43 -8.75 12.84
C MET A 92 14.89 -9.90 11.94
N LEU A 93 13.92 -10.60 11.36
CA LEU A 93 14.15 -11.76 10.48
C LEU A 93 14.27 -11.30 9.01
N ASP A 94 15.30 -11.76 8.29
CA ASP A 94 15.37 -11.54 6.84
C ASP A 94 14.46 -12.55 6.13
N MET A 95 13.33 -12.06 5.64
CA MET A 95 12.30 -12.85 4.97
C MET A 95 12.82 -13.59 3.72
N ILE A 96 13.89 -13.10 3.07
CA ILE A 96 14.44 -13.71 1.85
C ILE A 96 15.25 -14.97 2.18
N GLU A 97 15.94 -14.94 3.32
CA GLU A 97 16.82 -16.05 3.74
C GLU A 97 16.05 -17.16 4.47
N LEU A 98 14.83 -16.89 4.98
CA LEU A 98 14.06 -17.89 5.72
C LEU A 98 13.75 -19.14 4.92
N PRO A 99 13.99 -20.35 5.49
CA PRO A 99 13.50 -21.59 4.95
C PRO A 99 11.96 -21.64 4.96
N LYS A 100 11.37 -22.53 4.16
CA LYS A 100 9.92 -22.55 3.92
C LYS A 100 9.08 -22.72 5.20
N ASP A 101 9.54 -23.52 6.14
CA ASP A 101 8.79 -23.81 7.36
C ASP A 101 8.80 -22.60 8.30
N GLU A 102 9.94 -21.92 8.46
CA GLU A 102 10.05 -20.68 9.21
C GLU A 102 9.27 -19.54 8.54
N LEU A 103 9.35 -19.42 7.20
CA LEU A 103 8.54 -18.47 6.45
C LEU A 103 7.03 -18.72 6.65
N LYS A 104 6.60 -20.00 6.73
CA LYS A 104 5.20 -20.33 7.04
C LYS A 104 4.79 -19.83 8.43
N ALA A 105 5.70 -19.92 9.42
CA ALA A 105 5.46 -19.43 10.77
C ALA A 105 5.33 -17.89 10.78
N VAL A 106 6.26 -17.16 10.14
CA VAL A 106 6.24 -15.69 10.06
C VAL A 106 5.02 -15.17 9.31
N ARG A 107 4.57 -15.86 8.26
CA ARG A 107 3.35 -15.49 7.52
C ARG A 107 2.06 -15.54 8.36
N ARG A 108 2.06 -16.16 9.55
CA ARG A 108 0.94 -16.03 10.50
C ARG A 108 0.78 -14.59 11.00
N GLU A 109 1.89 -13.87 11.09
CA GLU A 109 1.93 -12.47 11.54
C GLU A 109 1.76 -11.46 10.41
N MET A 110 1.85 -11.92 9.14
CA MET A 110 1.73 -11.10 7.94
C MET A 110 0.63 -11.66 7.04
N GLN A 111 -0.44 -10.92 6.84
CA GLN A 111 -1.57 -11.36 6.03
C GLN A 111 -1.83 -10.43 4.84
N VAL A 112 -2.73 -10.83 3.93
CA VAL A 112 -3.08 -10.05 2.75
C VAL A 112 -4.59 -9.97 2.57
N ILE A 113 -5.05 -8.77 2.22
CA ILE A 113 -6.40 -8.52 1.69
C ILE A 113 -6.24 -8.25 0.20
N PHE A 114 -6.90 -9.06 -0.64
CA PHE A 114 -6.79 -8.97 -2.10
C PHE A 114 -7.75 -7.96 -2.71
N GLN A 115 -7.40 -7.45 -3.88
CA GLN A 115 -8.10 -6.45 -4.65
C GLN A 115 -9.53 -6.86 -5.03
N ASP A 116 -9.72 -8.11 -5.49
CA ASP A 116 -11.02 -8.58 -5.94
C ASP A 116 -11.67 -9.49 -4.90
N PRO A 117 -12.72 -9.02 -4.22
CA PRO A 117 -13.44 -9.81 -3.23
C PRO A 117 -14.20 -11.00 -3.85
N PHE A 118 -14.45 -10.98 -5.18
CA PHE A 118 -15.13 -12.08 -5.86
C PHE A 118 -14.21 -13.27 -6.12
N SER A 119 -13.01 -13.01 -6.63
CA SER A 119 -12.04 -14.07 -6.95
C SER A 119 -11.28 -14.56 -5.71
N SER A 120 -11.22 -13.76 -4.63
CA SER A 120 -10.49 -14.09 -3.42
C SER A 120 -11.20 -15.12 -2.52
N LEU A 121 -12.51 -15.32 -2.70
CA LEU A 121 -13.33 -16.24 -1.90
C LEU A 121 -13.77 -17.43 -2.75
N ASN A 122 -13.46 -18.66 -2.31
CA ASN A 122 -13.93 -19.86 -3.00
C ASN A 122 -15.46 -19.98 -2.89
N PRO A 123 -16.24 -19.89 -3.99
CA PRO A 123 -17.69 -19.85 -3.94
C PRO A 123 -18.35 -21.16 -3.47
N ARG A 124 -17.57 -22.25 -3.38
CA ARG A 124 -18.03 -23.58 -2.92
C ARG A 124 -17.85 -23.80 -1.43
N MET A 125 -17.22 -22.86 -0.73
CA MET A 125 -17.00 -22.92 0.72
C MET A 125 -18.00 -22.01 1.43
N SER A 126 -18.50 -22.44 2.61
CA SER A 126 -19.26 -21.55 3.51
C SER A 126 -18.34 -20.46 4.08
N ILE A 127 -18.93 -19.36 4.55
CA ILE A 127 -18.21 -18.28 5.18
C ILE A 127 -17.38 -18.77 6.38
N GLU A 128 -17.96 -19.64 7.22
CA GLU A 128 -17.23 -20.27 8.32
C GLU A 128 -15.96 -20.97 7.86
N ARG A 129 -16.06 -21.80 6.81
CA ARG A 129 -14.89 -22.53 6.28
C ARG A 129 -13.84 -21.60 5.69
N LEU A 130 -14.27 -20.51 5.03
CA LEU A 130 -13.36 -19.52 4.43
C LEU A 130 -12.56 -18.76 5.50
N ILE A 131 -13.24 -18.32 6.58
CA ILE A 131 -12.58 -17.57 7.66
C ILE A 131 -11.74 -18.50 8.53
N ALA A 132 -12.20 -19.75 8.77
CA ALA A 132 -11.47 -20.72 9.56
C ALA A 132 -10.31 -21.40 8.81
N GLU A 133 -10.22 -21.29 7.47
CA GLU A 133 -9.19 -21.96 6.66
C GLU A 133 -7.76 -21.67 7.14
N PRO A 134 -7.35 -20.41 7.44
CA PRO A 134 -6.02 -20.13 7.98
C PRO A 134 -5.76 -20.85 9.31
N LEU A 135 -6.76 -20.94 10.19
CA LEU A 135 -6.64 -21.65 11.48
C LEU A 135 -6.45 -23.15 11.27
N VAL A 136 -7.15 -23.73 10.28
CA VAL A 136 -7.00 -25.15 9.92
C VAL A 136 -5.62 -25.44 9.36
N VAL A 137 -5.12 -24.60 8.43
CA VAL A 137 -3.79 -24.74 7.78
C VAL A 137 -2.65 -24.65 8.80
N HIS A 138 -2.83 -23.86 9.85
CA HIS A 138 -1.86 -23.69 10.93
C HIS A 138 -2.15 -24.54 12.18
N GLU A 139 -3.13 -25.46 12.11
CA GLU A 139 -3.49 -26.41 13.18
C GLU A 139 -3.84 -25.72 14.52
N ILE A 140 -4.45 -24.53 14.44
CA ILE A 140 -4.83 -23.73 15.62
C ILE A 140 -6.25 -24.10 16.04
N GLY A 141 -6.41 -24.46 17.31
CA GLY A 141 -7.69 -24.74 17.95
C GLY A 141 -8.40 -26.01 17.41
N ASP A 142 -9.47 -26.40 18.06
CA ASP A 142 -10.41 -27.44 17.64
C ASP A 142 -11.58 -26.85 16.83
N ARG A 143 -12.59 -27.66 16.52
CA ARG A 143 -13.75 -27.23 15.71
C ARG A 143 -14.56 -26.14 16.42
N GLU A 144 -14.77 -26.28 17.73
CA GLU A 144 -15.60 -25.36 18.52
C GLU A 144 -14.90 -24.00 18.67
N SER A 145 -13.63 -23.99 19.06
CA SER A 145 -12.84 -22.77 19.20
C SER A 145 -12.69 -21.99 17.87
N ARG A 146 -12.53 -22.73 16.73
CA ARG A 146 -12.52 -22.11 15.41
C ARG A 146 -13.86 -21.48 15.05
N HIS A 147 -14.97 -22.15 15.36
CA HIS A 147 -16.31 -21.60 15.16
C HIS A 147 -16.51 -20.31 15.95
N ASN A 148 -16.18 -20.32 17.25
CA ASN A 148 -16.29 -19.15 18.10
C ASN A 148 -15.43 -17.99 17.59
N ARG A 149 -14.21 -18.28 17.14
CA ARG A 149 -13.33 -17.27 16.52
C ARG A 149 -13.92 -16.70 15.23
N VAL A 150 -14.56 -17.51 14.40
CA VAL A 150 -15.24 -17.05 13.18
C VAL A 150 -16.39 -16.10 13.51
N VAL A 151 -17.21 -16.42 14.51
CA VAL A 151 -18.31 -15.56 14.97
C VAL A 151 -17.77 -14.21 15.45
N GLU A 152 -16.75 -14.22 16.33
CA GLU A 152 -16.08 -13.01 16.83
C GLU A 152 -15.57 -12.12 15.69
N LEU A 153 -14.92 -12.73 14.68
CA LEU A 153 -14.37 -11.99 13.53
C LEU A 153 -15.46 -11.42 12.62
N LEU A 154 -16.57 -12.13 12.45
CA LEU A 154 -17.73 -11.61 11.70
C LEU A 154 -18.33 -10.39 12.42
N GLU A 155 -18.48 -10.46 13.74
CA GLU A 155 -18.98 -9.36 14.54
C GLU A 155 -18.03 -8.15 14.51
N ALA A 156 -16.71 -8.38 14.56
CA ALA A 156 -15.69 -7.34 14.46
C ALA A 156 -15.73 -6.58 13.13
N VAL A 157 -16.18 -7.20 12.03
CA VAL A 157 -16.38 -6.53 10.74
C VAL A 157 -17.83 -6.04 10.53
N GLY A 158 -18.65 -5.97 11.59
CA GLY A 158 -20.02 -5.48 11.55
C GLY A 158 -21.01 -6.46 10.85
N MET A 159 -20.75 -7.76 10.91
CA MET A 159 -21.63 -8.80 10.38
C MET A 159 -22.14 -9.72 11.48
N SER A 160 -23.39 -10.22 11.35
CA SER A 160 -23.92 -11.19 12.31
C SER A 160 -23.21 -12.54 12.20
N GLY A 161 -22.85 -13.17 13.33
CA GLY A 161 -22.31 -14.53 13.35
C GLY A 161 -23.20 -15.59 12.69
N GLN A 162 -24.53 -15.33 12.60
CA GLN A 162 -25.48 -16.25 11.97
C GLN A 162 -25.23 -16.47 10.47
N VAL A 163 -24.48 -15.57 9.80
CA VAL A 163 -24.15 -15.71 8.37
C VAL A 163 -23.05 -16.72 8.08
N ALA A 164 -22.43 -17.29 9.10
CA ALA A 164 -21.31 -18.23 8.99
C ALA A 164 -21.61 -19.46 8.10
N SER A 165 -22.86 -19.95 8.10
CA SER A 165 -23.29 -21.10 7.29
C SER A 165 -23.57 -20.76 5.82
N ARG A 166 -23.66 -19.48 5.45
CA ARG A 166 -23.99 -19.01 4.11
C ARG A 166 -22.78 -19.07 3.16
N TYR A 167 -23.02 -18.78 1.87
CA TYR A 167 -22.01 -18.86 0.82
C TYR A 167 -21.71 -17.47 0.22
N PRO A 168 -20.50 -17.24 -0.33
CA PRO A 168 -20.10 -15.92 -0.85
C PRO A 168 -21.06 -15.29 -1.87
N HIS A 169 -21.71 -16.11 -2.72
CA HIS A 169 -22.64 -15.61 -3.75
C HIS A 169 -23.92 -14.97 -3.19
N GLU A 170 -24.22 -15.16 -1.90
CA GLU A 170 -25.37 -14.57 -1.22
C GLU A 170 -25.10 -13.16 -0.66
N PHE A 171 -23.89 -12.61 -0.87
CA PHE A 171 -23.44 -11.36 -0.29
C PHE A 171 -23.08 -10.31 -1.36
N SER A 172 -23.29 -9.02 -1.03
CA SER A 172 -22.82 -7.89 -1.84
C SER A 172 -21.29 -7.80 -1.88
N GLY A 173 -20.74 -6.97 -2.80
CA GLY A 173 -19.30 -6.74 -2.91
C GLY A 173 -18.67 -6.27 -1.60
N GLY A 174 -19.28 -5.27 -0.95
CA GLY A 174 -18.79 -4.76 0.34
C GLY A 174 -18.87 -5.78 1.49
N GLN A 175 -19.93 -6.60 1.52
CA GLN A 175 -20.02 -7.69 2.49
C GLN A 175 -18.96 -8.77 2.26
N ARG A 176 -18.66 -9.13 1.00
CA ARG A 176 -17.57 -10.06 0.66
C ARG A 176 -16.21 -9.48 1.05
N GLN A 177 -16.02 -8.17 0.89
CA GLN A 177 -14.79 -7.51 1.34
C GLN A 177 -14.63 -7.61 2.86
N ARG A 178 -15.69 -7.38 3.64
CA ARG A 178 -15.67 -7.57 5.09
C ARG A 178 -15.34 -9.01 5.49
N ILE A 179 -15.87 -10.00 4.76
CA ILE A 179 -15.50 -11.42 4.95
C ILE A 179 -14.01 -11.66 4.64
N GLY A 180 -13.48 -11.03 3.58
CA GLY A 180 -12.05 -11.08 3.26
C GLY A 180 -11.17 -10.47 4.36
N ILE A 181 -11.60 -9.36 4.97
CA ILE A 181 -10.95 -8.74 6.13
C ILE A 181 -11.00 -9.70 7.33
N ALA A 182 -12.17 -10.25 7.67
CA ALA A 182 -12.33 -11.23 8.76
C ALA A 182 -11.39 -12.43 8.58
N ARG A 183 -11.28 -12.97 7.35
CA ARG A 183 -10.33 -14.06 7.03
C ARG A 183 -8.88 -13.65 7.28
N ALA A 184 -8.47 -12.46 6.88
CA ALA A 184 -7.11 -11.96 7.11
C ALA A 184 -6.80 -11.83 8.61
N LEU A 185 -7.79 -11.49 9.43
CA LEU A 185 -7.66 -11.36 10.89
C LEU A 185 -7.64 -12.69 11.65
N ALA A 186 -7.94 -13.82 10.99
CA ALA A 186 -8.11 -15.12 11.64
C ALA A 186 -6.91 -15.54 12.52
N LEU A 187 -5.69 -15.27 12.05
CA LEU A 187 -4.42 -15.59 12.72
C LEU A 187 -3.92 -14.49 13.67
N SER A 188 -4.70 -13.42 13.89
CA SER A 188 -4.30 -12.25 14.67
C SER A 188 -2.95 -11.66 14.18
N PRO A 189 -2.87 -11.25 12.92
CA PRO A 189 -1.63 -10.73 12.33
C PRO A 189 -1.23 -9.39 12.99
N ARG A 190 0.04 -8.99 12.77
CA ARG A 190 0.54 -7.66 13.14
C ARG A 190 0.66 -6.75 11.93
N LEU A 191 0.87 -7.31 10.73
CA LEU A 191 0.95 -6.59 9.46
C LEU A 191 -0.04 -7.16 8.45
N ILE A 192 -0.83 -6.30 7.82
CA ILE A 192 -1.70 -6.67 6.71
C ILE A 192 -1.34 -5.83 5.48
N ILE A 193 -1.08 -6.51 4.37
CA ILE A 193 -0.92 -5.86 3.07
C ILE A 193 -2.28 -5.82 2.40
N CYS A 194 -2.80 -4.60 2.20
CA CYS A 194 -4.09 -4.35 1.58
C CYS A 194 -3.86 -4.00 0.10
N ASP A 195 -4.06 -4.96 -0.80
CA ASP A 195 -3.85 -4.78 -2.25
C ASP A 195 -5.15 -4.25 -2.88
N GLU A 196 -5.29 -2.93 -2.99
CA GLU A 196 -6.47 -2.21 -3.51
C GLU A 196 -7.80 -2.65 -2.87
N PRO A 197 -7.94 -2.66 -1.55
CA PRO A 197 -9.02 -3.35 -0.85
C PRO A 197 -10.42 -2.75 -1.09
N VAL A 198 -10.52 -1.57 -1.67
CA VAL A 198 -11.80 -0.86 -1.88
C VAL A 198 -12.05 -0.48 -3.34
N SER A 199 -11.12 -0.76 -4.26
CA SER A 199 -11.17 -0.29 -5.66
C SER A 199 -12.39 -0.80 -6.46
N ALA A 200 -12.94 -1.96 -6.09
CA ALA A 200 -14.09 -2.59 -6.76
C ALA A 200 -15.45 -2.25 -6.11
N LEU A 201 -15.47 -1.30 -5.15
CA LEU A 201 -16.65 -0.94 -4.38
C LEU A 201 -17.14 0.46 -4.76
N ASP A 202 -18.43 0.72 -4.58
CA ASP A 202 -18.98 2.08 -4.69
C ASP A 202 -18.50 2.98 -3.52
N VAL A 203 -18.49 4.31 -3.73
CA VAL A 203 -17.91 5.29 -2.80
C VAL A 203 -18.46 5.19 -1.38
N SER A 204 -19.78 4.95 -1.23
CA SER A 204 -20.40 4.86 0.09
C SER A 204 -19.98 3.60 0.85
N VAL A 205 -19.81 2.50 0.14
CA VAL A 205 -19.32 1.23 0.72
C VAL A 205 -17.82 1.29 0.98
N GLN A 206 -17.04 1.98 0.14
CA GLN A 206 -15.62 2.25 0.39
C GLN A 206 -15.42 2.92 1.76
N ALA A 207 -16.13 4.02 2.03
CA ALA A 207 -16.03 4.74 3.29
C ALA A 207 -16.34 3.83 4.50
N GLN A 208 -17.36 2.99 4.41
CA GLN A 208 -17.71 2.04 5.47
C GLN A 208 -16.60 1.01 5.72
N VAL A 209 -15.97 0.48 4.66
CA VAL A 209 -14.87 -0.49 4.79
C VAL A 209 -13.62 0.17 5.38
N LEU A 210 -13.30 1.40 4.97
CA LEU A 210 -12.17 2.16 5.51
C LEU A 210 -12.34 2.43 7.01
N ASN A 211 -13.54 2.87 7.44
CA ASN A 211 -13.83 3.08 8.86
C ASN A 211 -13.64 1.79 9.68
N ILE A 212 -14.16 0.65 9.17
CA ILE A 212 -13.95 -0.65 9.83
C ILE A 212 -12.45 -0.97 9.93
N MET A 213 -11.66 -0.71 8.90
CA MET A 213 -10.22 -0.98 8.93
C MET A 213 -9.50 -0.09 9.96
N GLN A 214 -9.88 1.18 10.09
CA GLN A 214 -9.35 2.09 11.12
C GLN A 214 -9.73 1.63 12.53
N GLU A 215 -11.01 1.29 12.77
CA GLU A 215 -11.46 0.75 14.05
C GLU A 215 -10.71 -0.53 14.44
N LEU A 216 -10.52 -1.45 13.49
CA LEU A 216 -9.74 -2.67 13.71
C LEU A 216 -8.26 -2.38 14.00
N GLN A 217 -7.68 -1.37 13.34
CA GLN A 217 -6.30 -0.94 13.61
C GLN A 217 -6.15 -0.45 15.05
N GLU A 218 -7.05 0.41 15.51
CA GLU A 218 -7.04 0.95 16.88
C GLU A 218 -7.26 -0.15 17.93
N GLN A 219 -8.25 -1.03 17.71
CA GLN A 219 -8.62 -2.07 18.67
C GLN A 219 -7.59 -3.19 18.78
N MET A 220 -6.94 -3.54 17.67
CA MET A 220 -6.05 -4.71 17.57
C MET A 220 -4.58 -4.35 17.41
N GLY A 221 -4.22 -3.06 17.32
CA GLY A 221 -2.85 -2.58 17.08
C GLY A 221 -2.29 -3.02 15.73
N LEU A 222 -3.12 -3.06 14.68
CA LEU A 222 -2.72 -3.54 13.36
C LEU A 222 -1.82 -2.53 12.65
N THR A 223 -0.92 -3.04 11.84
CA THR A 223 -0.10 -2.27 10.91
C THR A 223 -0.56 -2.56 9.48
N TYR A 224 -0.65 -1.52 8.64
CA TYR A 224 -1.07 -1.69 7.25
C TYR A 224 -0.02 -1.22 6.25
N LEU A 225 0.18 -2.00 5.18
CA LEU A 225 0.67 -1.48 3.90
C LEU A 225 -0.54 -1.37 2.97
N PHE A 226 -1.04 -0.16 2.76
CA PHE A 226 -2.26 0.12 2.02
C PHE A 226 -1.94 0.55 0.59
N ILE A 227 -2.17 -0.35 -0.36
CA ILE A 227 -1.94 -0.11 -1.79
C ILE A 227 -3.24 0.42 -2.40
N ALA A 228 -3.17 1.57 -3.07
CA ALA A 228 -4.29 2.13 -3.81
C ALA A 228 -3.80 2.90 -5.06
N HIS A 229 -4.73 3.18 -5.95
CA HIS A 229 -4.52 4.10 -7.07
C HIS A 229 -5.20 5.45 -6.83
N ASP A 230 -6.13 5.52 -5.88
CA ASP A 230 -6.86 6.73 -5.50
C ASP A 230 -6.19 7.40 -4.29
N LEU A 231 -5.68 8.60 -4.51
CA LEU A 231 -5.02 9.41 -3.48
C LEU A 231 -5.99 9.88 -2.40
N SER A 232 -7.27 10.16 -2.74
CA SER A 232 -8.26 10.59 -1.75
C SER A 232 -8.52 9.51 -0.68
N VAL A 233 -8.52 8.25 -1.10
CA VAL A 233 -8.66 7.10 -0.19
C VAL A 233 -7.44 6.99 0.73
N VAL A 234 -6.24 7.19 0.18
CA VAL A 234 -4.98 7.08 0.92
C VAL A 234 -4.81 8.22 1.91
N GLU A 235 -5.20 9.45 1.54
CA GLU A 235 -5.20 10.60 2.44
C GLU A 235 -5.97 10.31 3.73
N HIS A 236 -7.11 9.63 3.61
CA HIS A 236 -8.01 9.37 4.73
C HIS A 236 -7.49 8.32 5.71
N ILE A 237 -6.74 7.31 5.23
CA ILE A 237 -6.37 6.14 6.07
C ILE A 237 -4.88 6.11 6.44
N SER A 238 -4.02 6.86 5.75
CA SER A 238 -2.57 6.66 5.86
C SER A 238 -1.88 7.70 6.73
N ASP A 239 -0.98 7.25 7.61
CA ASP A 239 -0.05 8.12 8.36
C ASP A 239 1.04 8.68 7.44
N ARG A 240 1.61 7.81 6.58
CA ARG A 240 2.64 8.15 5.60
C ARG A 240 2.26 7.60 4.23
N VAL A 241 2.75 8.24 3.19
CA VAL A 241 2.48 7.86 1.80
C VAL A 241 3.77 7.74 1.01
N GLY A 242 3.94 6.61 0.33
CA GLY A 242 4.96 6.40 -0.68
C GLY A 242 4.35 6.49 -2.09
N VAL A 243 4.90 7.35 -2.91
CA VAL A 243 4.51 7.51 -4.31
C VAL A 243 5.43 6.66 -5.18
N MET A 244 4.84 5.77 -5.97
CA MET A 244 5.59 4.82 -6.79
C MET A 244 5.40 5.11 -8.28
N TYR A 245 6.51 5.22 -9.01
CA TYR A 245 6.54 5.38 -10.45
C TYR A 245 7.50 4.38 -11.08
N LEU A 246 7.02 3.63 -12.06
CA LEU A 246 7.79 2.68 -12.89
C LEU A 246 8.79 1.83 -12.06
N GLY A 247 8.28 1.16 -11.03
CA GLY A 247 9.03 0.24 -10.18
C GLY A 247 9.85 0.89 -9.06
N ARG A 248 9.80 2.21 -8.85
CA ARG A 248 10.58 2.94 -7.86
C ARG A 248 9.73 3.82 -6.97
N ILE A 249 10.13 4.01 -5.72
CA ILE A 249 9.59 5.06 -4.86
C ILE A 249 10.22 6.39 -5.30
N VAL A 250 9.39 7.37 -5.62
CA VAL A 250 9.84 8.70 -6.05
C VAL A 250 9.67 9.75 -4.95
N GLU A 251 8.73 9.51 -4.02
CA GLU A 251 8.51 10.37 -2.87
C GLU A 251 7.93 9.54 -1.72
N LEU A 252 8.34 9.81 -0.47
CA LEU A 252 7.87 9.13 0.74
C LEU A 252 7.90 10.11 1.91
N THR A 253 6.73 10.40 2.48
CA THR A 253 6.62 11.34 3.60
C THR A 253 5.31 11.12 4.39
N HIS A 254 5.07 11.91 5.43
CA HIS A 254 3.79 11.97 6.12
C HIS A 254 2.66 12.38 5.17
N SER A 255 1.46 11.82 5.38
CA SER A 255 0.31 12.06 4.51
C SER A 255 0.05 13.57 4.35
N GLU A 256 -0.14 14.29 5.44
CA GLU A 256 -0.40 15.73 5.41
C GLU A 256 0.68 16.51 4.64
N GLU A 257 1.95 16.21 4.87
CA GLU A 257 3.09 16.84 4.19
C GLU A 257 3.08 16.59 2.68
N LEU A 258 2.70 15.38 2.24
CA LEU A 258 2.64 15.04 0.81
C LEU A 258 1.63 15.94 0.07
N TYR A 259 0.46 16.19 0.66
CA TYR A 259 -0.61 16.98 0.04
C TYR A 259 -0.34 18.48 0.12
N GLN A 260 0.28 18.95 1.20
CA GLN A 260 0.58 20.36 1.40
C GLN A 260 1.89 20.81 0.74
N ASN A 261 2.88 19.93 0.62
CA ASN A 261 4.23 20.27 0.18
C ASN A 261 4.87 19.15 -0.67
N PRO A 262 4.25 18.77 -1.81
CA PRO A 262 4.85 17.79 -2.71
C PRO A 262 6.21 18.28 -3.21
N ARG A 263 7.16 17.38 -3.36
CA ARG A 263 8.54 17.69 -3.78
C ARG A 263 8.96 16.97 -5.06
N HIS A 264 8.14 16.04 -5.55
CA HIS A 264 8.39 15.38 -6.83
C HIS A 264 7.34 15.80 -7.88
N PRO A 265 7.74 16.18 -9.11
CA PRO A 265 6.82 16.63 -10.15
C PRO A 265 5.73 15.61 -10.54
N TYR A 266 5.98 14.32 -10.38
CA TYR A 266 4.98 13.29 -10.59
C TYR A 266 3.91 13.31 -9.48
N THR A 267 4.30 13.54 -8.24
CA THR A 267 3.36 13.70 -7.11
C THR A 267 2.47 14.92 -7.34
N GLU A 268 3.03 16.05 -7.75
CA GLU A 268 2.27 17.25 -8.11
C GLU A 268 1.20 16.93 -9.18
N ALA A 269 1.58 16.20 -10.23
CA ALA A 269 0.65 15.83 -11.29
C ALA A 269 -0.46 14.88 -10.79
N LEU A 270 -0.12 13.89 -9.98
CA LEU A 270 -1.12 12.99 -9.38
C LEU A 270 -2.09 13.74 -8.47
N LEU A 271 -1.59 14.65 -7.65
CA LEU A 271 -2.39 15.46 -6.73
C LEU A 271 -3.32 16.41 -7.50
N SER A 272 -2.87 16.95 -8.65
CA SER A 272 -3.70 17.83 -9.48
C SER A 272 -4.91 17.13 -10.12
N ALA A 273 -4.90 15.81 -10.20
CA ALA A 273 -5.98 15.00 -10.75
C ALA A 273 -7.05 14.61 -9.71
N ILE A 274 -6.86 14.95 -8.43
CA ILE A 274 -7.84 14.68 -7.38
C ILE A 274 -9.06 15.59 -7.59
N PRO A 275 -10.27 15.02 -7.78
CA PRO A 275 -11.47 15.82 -7.92
C PRO A 275 -11.87 16.46 -6.59
N TYR A 276 -12.08 17.79 -6.60
CA TYR A 276 -12.64 18.48 -5.44
C TYR A 276 -14.15 18.27 -5.33
N ALA A 277 -14.62 18.14 -4.09
CA ALA A 277 -16.06 18.08 -3.81
C ALA A 277 -16.78 19.42 -4.05
N ASP A 278 -16.06 20.54 -4.18
CA ASP A 278 -16.59 21.86 -4.46
C ASP A 278 -16.57 22.13 -5.97
N PRO A 279 -17.75 22.21 -6.64
CA PRO A 279 -17.83 22.45 -8.07
C PRO A 279 -17.33 23.85 -8.51
N ASP A 280 -17.19 24.80 -7.57
CA ASP A 280 -16.70 26.15 -7.85
C ASP A 280 -15.16 26.23 -7.80
N MET A 281 -14.49 25.18 -7.33
CA MET A 281 -13.01 25.08 -7.34
C MET A 281 -12.54 24.41 -8.61
N VAL A 282 -12.01 25.19 -9.53
CA VAL A 282 -11.33 24.70 -10.74
C VAL A 282 -9.84 24.61 -10.47
N GLN A 283 -9.35 23.43 -10.13
CA GLN A 283 -7.90 23.17 -10.17
C GLN A 283 -7.50 22.88 -11.63
N ALA A 284 -6.45 23.55 -12.11
CA ALA A 284 -5.91 23.22 -13.41
C ALA A 284 -5.20 21.85 -13.33
N GLU A 285 -5.83 20.81 -13.86
CA GLU A 285 -5.24 19.48 -13.96
C GLU A 285 -3.93 19.55 -14.78
N ILE A 286 -2.86 18.99 -14.23
CA ILE A 286 -1.58 18.87 -14.91
C ILE A 286 -1.64 17.63 -15.80
N LEU A 287 -1.95 17.83 -17.07
CA LEU A 287 -1.95 16.78 -18.07
C LEU A 287 -0.51 16.30 -18.33
N LEU A 288 -0.23 15.07 -17.93
CA LEU A 288 1.05 14.42 -18.22
C LEU A 288 1.10 14.03 -19.70
N GLU A 289 2.07 14.57 -20.44
CA GLU A 289 2.26 14.26 -21.85
C GLU A 289 2.81 12.84 -22.03
N GLY A 290 2.32 12.14 -23.05
CA GLY A 290 2.76 10.81 -23.42
C GLY A 290 2.20 9.68 -22.53
N ASN A 291 2.58 8.45 -22.87
CA ASN A 291 2.18 7.25 -22.12
C ASN A 291 3.22 6.92 -21.04
N VAL A 292 2.79 6.13 -20.04
CA VAL A 292 3.72 5.50 -19.09
C VAL A 292 4.71 4.65 -19.88
N PRO A 293 6.04 4.84 -19.70
CA PRO A 293 7.03 4.03 -20.39
C PRO A 293 6.90 2.54 -20.05
N ASP A 294 7.32 1.69 -20.99
CA ASP A 294 7.33 0.24 -20.77
C ASP A 294 8.38 -0.13 -19.71
N PRO A 295 8.00 -0.84 -18.62
CA PRO A 295 8.93 -1.30 -17.59
C PRO A 295 10.04 -2.23 -18.13
N SER A 296 9.88 -2.79 -19.32
CA SER A 296 10.91 -3.60 -19.99
C SER A 296 11.97 -2.75 -20.70
N ASN A 297 11.67 -1.48 -20.96
CA ASN A 297 12.55 -0.51 -21.61
C ASN A 297 12.45 0.84 -20.91
N ALA A 298 12.70 0.85 -19.60
CA ALA A 298 12.65 2.07 -18.79
C ALA A 298 13.62 3.14 -19.36
N PRO A 299 13.20 4.42 -19.36
CA PRO A 299 14.09 5.52 -19.77
C PRO A 299 15.38 5.55 -18.93
N PRO A 300 16.52 5.97 -19.50
CA PRO A 300 17.75 6.19 -18.74
C PRO A 300 17.55 7.34 -17.74
N GLY A 301 18.38 7.41 -16.71
CA GLY A 301 18.27 8.43 -15.69
C GLY A 301 16.97 8.38 -14.88
N CYS A 302 16.40 9.53 -14.55
CA CYS A 302 15.10 9.62 -13.90
C CYS A 302 13.99 9.02 -14.79
N HIS A 303 13.31 7.98 -14.35
CA HIS A 303 12.29 7.31 -15.16
C HIS A 303 11.11 8.23 -15.56
N PHE A 304 10.90 9.32 -14.79
CA PHE A 304 9.82 10.27 -15.06
C PHE A 304 10.25 11.39 -16.03
N HIS A 305 11.56 11.57 -16.33
CA HIS A 305 12.04 12.71 -17.11
C HIS A 305 11.32 12.93 -18.46
N PRO A 306 10.89 11.89 -19.23
CA PRO A 306 10.21 12.13 -20.51
C PRO A 306 8.83 12.78 -20.39
N ARG A 307 8.22 12.73 -19.20
CA ARG A 307 6.90 13.31 -18.90
C ARG A 307 6.99 14.52 -17.96
N CYS A 308 8.21 14.87 -17.53
CA CYS A 308 8.46 15.92 -16.55
C CYS A 308 8.62 17.27 -17.20
N ARG A 309 7.72 18.22 -16.95
CA ARG A 309 7.82 19.62 -17.44
C ARG A 309 8.99 20.41 -16.86
N TYR A 310 9.60 19.89 -15.79
CA TYR A 310 10.75 20.52 -15.10
C TYR A 310 12.06 19.80 -15.39
N ALA A 311 12.11 18.89 -16.38
CA ALA A 311 13.29 18.10 -16.67
C ALA A 311 14.48 18.98 -17.09
N ILE A 312 15.67 18.62 -16.60
CA ILE A 312 16.97 19.18 -16.98
C ILE A 312 17.83 18.07 -17.59
N PRO A 313 18.94 18.39 -18.28
CA PRO A 313 19.78 17.37 -18.93
C PRO A 313 20.22 16.24 -18.00
N GLU A 314 20.60 16.54 -16.77
CA GLU A 314 20.99 15.57 -15.75
C GLU A 314 19.90 14.49 -15.49
N CYS A 315 18.62 14.86 -15.60
CA CYS A 315 17.52 13.93 -15.43
C CYS A 315 17.51 12.78 -16.46
N SER A 316 18.11 12.97 -17.63
CA SER A 316 18.22 11.93 -18.66
C SER A 316 19.48 11.06 -18.50
N GLU A 317 20.43 11.47 -17.68
CA GLU A 317 21.75 10.83 -17.55
C GLU A 317 21.83 10.01 -16.26
N GLU A 318 21.35 10.56 -15.13
CA GLU A 318 21.51 9.96 -13.80
C GLU A 318 20.18 9.62 -13.14
N ILE A 319 20.17 8.47 -12.44
CA ILE A 319 19.03 8.05 -11.62
C ILE A 319 19.08 8.78 -10.28
N PRO A 320 18.08 9.62 -9.94
CA PRO A 320 18.04 10.27 -8.64
C PRO A 320 17.86 9.23 -7.53
N GLN A 321 18.60 9.40 -6.44
CA GLN A 321 18.46 8.57 -5.26
C GLN A 321 17.34 9.12 -4.37
N LEU A 322 16.67 8.22 -3.64
CA LEU A 322 15.67 8.59 -2.64
C LEU A 322 16.39 9.15 -1.40
N VAL A 323 16.42 10.47 -1.25
CA VAL A 323 17.16 11.16 -0.18
C VAL A 323 16.22 12.04 0.66
N PRO A 324 16.52 12.26 1.95
CA PRO A 324 15.73 13.17 2.78
C PRO A 324 15.91 14.62 2.30
N THR A 325 14.88 15.44 2.39
CA THR A 325 14.96 16.88 2.14
C THR A 325 15.69 17.58 3.28
N ARG A 326 16.24 18.78 2.99
CA ARG A 326 16.95 19.59 4.02
C ARG A 326 16.01 20.09 5.10
N GLU A 327 14.76 20.38 4.75
CA GLU A 327 13.77 20.95 5.67
C GLU A 327 13.14 19.88 6.56
N ASN A 328 12.95 18.65 6.02
CA ASN A 328 12.30 17.56 6.72
C ASN A 328 13.05 16.23 6.50
N PRO A 329 13.76 15.70 7.50
CA PRO A 329 14.50 14.44 7.37
C PRO A 329 13.62 13.20 7.21
N GLU A 330 12.31 13.30 7.42
CA GLU A 330 11.34 12.25 7.18
C GLU A 330 10.60 12.39 5.82
N HIS A 331 10.93 13.42 5.03
CA HIS A 331 10.45 13.62 3.67
C HIS A 331 11.53 13.21 2.66
N PHE A 332 11.38 12.04 2.06
CA PHE A 332 12.33 11.46 1.11
C PHE A 332 11.86 11.70 -0.32
N VAL A 333 12.77 12.14 -1.20
CA VAL A 333 12.44 12.47 -2.59
C VAL A 333 13.54 11.99 -3.53
N ALA A 334 13.13 11.36 -4.65
CA ALA A 334 14.03 10.94 -5.73
C ALA A 334 13.92 11.90 -6.93
N CYS A 335 14.36 13.14 -6.77
CA CYS A 335 14.35 14.17 -7.81
C CYS A 335 15.60 15.04 -7.71
N HIS A 336 16.31 15.28 -8.84
CA HIS A 336 17.50 16.16 -8.86
C HIS A 336 17.17 17.60 -8.46
N ARG A 337 15.91 18.00 -8.64
CA ARG A 337 15.45 19.37 -8.39
C ARG A 337 14.57 19.56 -7.16
N HIS A 338 14.51 18.57 -6.26
CA HIS A 338 13.58 18.61 -5.12
C HIS A 338 13.78 19.79 -4.16
N GLU A 339 14.98 20.40 -4.13
CA GLU A 339 15.29 21.58 -3.30
C GLU A 339 15.00 22.91 -4.03
N ASP A 340 14.93 22.89 -5.38
CA ASP A 340 14.82 24.11 -6.20
C ASP A 340 13.38 24.37 -6.66
N LEU A 341 12.52 23.35 -6.66
CA LEU A 341 11.14 23.46 -7.15
C LEU A 341 10.19 23.83 -6.03
N SER A 342 9.32 24.79 -6.32
CA SER A 342 8.10 25.06 -5.55
C SER A 342 6.93 24.49 -6.33
N LEU A 343 6.47 23.31 -5.93
CA LEU A 343 5.37 22.60 -6.59
C LEU A 343 4.03 23.01 -5.98
N THR A 344 2.95 22.81 -6.74
CA THR A 344 1.61 23.25 -6.34
C THR A 344 1.01 22.24 -5.36
N PRO A 345 0.67 22.65 -4.12
CA PRO A 345 -0.04 21.79 -3.18
C PRO A 345 -1.50 21.59 -3.58
N VAL A 346 -2.11 20.54 -3.02
CA VAL A 346 -3.56 20.45 -2.99
C VAL A 346 -4.07 21.41 -1.93
N GLN A 347 -4.83 22.43 -2.33
CA GLN A 347 -5.45 23.34 -1.38
C GLN A 347 -6.74 22.70 -0.84
N PRO A 348 -6.82 22.40 0.47
CA PRO A 348 -8.10 22.00 1.05
C PRO A 348 -9.10 23.16 0.90
N PRO A 349 -10.39 22.90 0.59
CA PRO A 349 -11.39 23.94 0.50
C PRO A 349 -11.45 24.69 1.83
N GLU A 350 -11.30 26.03 1.81
CA GLU A 350 -11.29 26.90 3.01
C GLU A 350 -12.49 26.66 3.96
N ARG A 351 -13.60 26.14 3.46
CA ARG A 351 -14.79 25.79 4.23
C ARG A 351 -14.61 24.59 5.17
N LEU A 352 -13.75 23.64 4.87
CA LEU A 352 -13.49 22.50 5.76
C LEU A 352 -12.63 22.91 6.96
N LEU A 353 -11.74 23.88 6.79
CA LEU A 353 -10.95 24.45 7.90
C LEU A 353 -11.81 25.26 8.87
N GLN A 354 -12.92 25.87 8.42
CA GLN A 354 -13.82 26.63 9.26
C GLN A 354 -14.80 25.73 10.08
N GLN A 355 -15.10 24.52 9.61
CA GLN A 355 -15.95 23.57 10.34
C GLN A 355 -15.19 22.77 11.40
N ALA A 356 -13.87 22.61 11.26
CA ALA A 356 -13.04 21.96 12.28
C ALA A 356 -12.71 22.87 13.47
N THR A 357 -13.01 24.18 13.38
CA THR A 357 -12.78 25.20 14.43
C THR A 357 -14.06 25.71 15.10
N SER A 358 -15.20 25.19 14.76
CA SER A 358 -16.51 25.44 15.37
C SER A 358 -17.08 24.19 16.02
#